data_be6c62089414772c075ffa121faf85fa
#
_entry.id   be6c62089414772c075ffa121faf85fa
#
_cell.length_a   1.000
_cell.length_b   1.000
_cell.length_c   1.000
_cell.angle_alpha   90.00
_cell.angle_beta   90.00
_cell.angle_gamma   90.00
#
_symmetry.space_group_name_H-M   'P 1'
#
loop_
_entity.id
_entity.type
_entity.pdbx_description
1 polymer ?
#
loop_
_entity_poly.entity_id
_entity_poly.type
_entity_poly.pdbx_seq_one_letter_code
_entity_poly.pdbx_strand_id
1 'polypeptide(L)'
;EECQKGQQFKERAENAASVRGQKIPVLWVSAAKNLQIRELKEKIASGIEQKKPEYPLVEDLLEMGDFAVLVVPIDKAAPKGRLILPQQQTIRGVLEAGATAVVVRDDELWDTLQNLGKKPKLVITDSQVFGKVAKEIPSDVMLTSFSILFARYKGELEVQVRGAKALDH
;
A
#
# COMPACT_ATOMS: atom_id res chain seq x y z
N GLU A 1 -10.51 21.17 39.73
CA GLU A 1 -11.06 19.80 39.55
C GLU A 1 -10.63 19.18 38.18
N GLU A 2 -10.67 19.89 37.07
CA GLU A 2 -10.23 19.37 35.76
C GLU A 2 -8.73 19.04 35.70
N CYS A 3 -7.89 19.83 36.39
CA CYS A 3 -6.44 19.61 36.44
C CYS A 3 -6.06 18.34 37.22
N GLN A 4 -6.78 18.02 38.29
CA GLN A 4 -6.54 16.81 39.09
C GLN A 4 -7.00 15.53 38.40
N LYS A 5 -8.13 15.57 37.69
CA LYS A 5 -8.58 14.44 36.85
C LYS A 5 -7.61 14.16 35.73
N GLY A 6 -7.02 15.19 35.10
CA GLY A 6 -6.01 15.07 34.06
C GLY A 6 -4.73 14.41 34.57
N GLN A 7 -4.25 14.76 35.77
CA GLN A 7 -3.06 14.15 36.37
C GLN A 7 -3.28 12.67 36.74
N GLN A 8 -4.42 12.34 37.35
CA GLN A 8 -4.76 10.94 37.66
C GLN A 8 -4.88 10.07 36.39
N PHE A 9 -5.43 10.63 35.33
CA PHE A 9 -5.48 9.91 34.02
C PHE A 9 -4.09 9.69 33.44
N LYS A 10 -3.20 10.67 33.59
CA LYS A 10 -1.80 10.57 33.16
C LYS A 10 -1.06 9.44 33.87
N GLU A 11 -1.10 9.41 35.18
CA GLU A 11 -0.47 8.36 36.01
C GLU A 11 -1.01 6.96 35.67
N ARG A 12 -2.34 6.84 35.49
CA ARG A 12 -2.96 5.56 35.09
C ARG A 12 -2.53 5.10 33.69
N ALA A 13 -2.44 6.02 32.74
CA ALA A 13 -2.00 5.70 31.38
C ALA A 13 -0.51 5.33 31.35
N GLU A 14 0.35 6.05 32.09
CA GLU A 14 1.78 5.75 32.20
C GLU A 14 2.03 4.40 32.89
N ASN A 15 1.25 4.04 33.91
CA ASN A 15 1.32 2.75 34.57
C ASN A 15 0.78 1.58 33.71
N ALA A 16 -0.25 1.85 32.89
CA ALA A 16 -0.81 0.86 31.97
C ALA A 16 0.02 0.70 30.67
N ALA A 17 0.89 1.68 30.37
CA ALA A 17 1.68 1.71 29.13
C ALA A 17 2.90 0.77 29.18
N SER A 18 2.70 -0.47 29.67
CA SER A 18 3.71 -1.52 29.62
C SER A 18 3.15 -2.73 28.90
N VAL A 19 3.58 -2.95 27.66
CA VAL A 19 3.23 -4.16 26.90
C VAL A 19 4.49 -4.98 26.72
N ARG A 20 4.43 -6.26 27.10
CA ARG A 20 5.56 -7.21 26.98
C ARG A 20 6.86 -6.74 27.64
N GLY A 21 6.77 -6.01 28.77
CA GLY A 21 7.95 -5.52 29.49
C GLY A 21 8.62 -4.28 28.91
N GLN A 22 8.09 -3.71 27.83
CA GLN A 22 8.57 -2.46 27.26
C GLN A 22 7.69 -1.30 27.69
N LYS A 23 8.32 -0.22 28.18
CA LYS A 23 7.63 1.00 28.57
C LYS A 23 7.24 1.79 27.33
N ILE A 24 5.95 1.92 27.06
CA ILE A 24 5.43 2.69 25.93
C ILE A 24 5.46 4.18 26.30
N PRO A 25 6.06 5.07 25.49
CA PRO A 25 6.03 6.50 25.77
C PRO A 25 4.61 7.06 25.62
N VAL A 26 4.16 7.79 26.63
CA VAL A 26 2.85 8.46 26.64
C VAL A 26 3.06 9.96 26.43
N LEU A 27 2.36 10.55 25.49
CA LEU A 27 2.39 11.98 25.20
C LEU A 27 0.97 12.56 25.27
N TRP A 28 0.83 13.64 26.02
CA TRP A 28 -0.42 14.37 26.16
C TRP A 28 -0.46 15.53 25.17
N VAL A 29 -1.48 15.56 24.33
CA VAL A 29 -1.63 16.57 23.30
C VAL A 29 -3.03 17.19 23.31
N SER A 30 -3.14 18.41 22.85
CA SER A 30 -4.42 19.07 22.57
C SER A 30 -4.43 19.59 21.16
N ALA A 31 -5.20 18.95 20.29
CA ALA A 31 -5.38 19.41 18.92
C ALA A 31 -6.07 20.79 18.87
N ALA A 32 -7.10 20.99 19.71
CA ALA A 32 -7.84 22.24 19.78
C ALA A 32 -6.98 23.45 20.21
N LYS A 33 -6.01 23.23 21.12
CA LYS A 33 -5.11 24.26 21.64
C LYS A 33 -3.74 24.23 20.99
N ASN A 34 -3.51 23.36 20.02
CA ASN A 34 -2.22 23.11 19.37
C ASN A 34 -1.05 22.85 20.34
N LEU A 35 -1.37 22.23 21.52
CA LEU A 35 -0.37 21.94 22.52
C LEU A 35 0.32 20.62 22.23
N GLN A 36 1.66 20.61 22.26
CA GLN A 36 2.55 19.45 22.06
C GLN A 36 2.35 18.67 20.74
N ILE A 37 1.66 19.26 19.74
CA ILE A 37 1.47 18.62 18.43
C ILE A 37 2.78 18.45 17.68
N ARG A 38 3.70 19.40 17.81
CA ARG A 38 5.03 19.32 17.23
C ARG A 38 5.84 18.17 17.82
N GLU A 39 5.85 18.05 19.15
CA GLU A 39 6.52 16.97 19.86
C GLU A 39 5.95 15.60 19.49
N LEU A 40 4.62 15.49 19.34
CA LEU A 40 3.96 14.28 18.83
C LEU A 40 4.49 13.87 17.45
N LYS A 41 4.56 14.83 16.53
CA LYS A 41 5.08 14.59 15.18
C LYS A 41 6.54 14.14 15.19
N GLU A 42 7.36 14.78 16.01
CA GLU A 42 8.79 14.42 16.17
C GLU A 42 8.95 13.02 16.78
N LYS A 43 8.16 12.66 17.79
CA LYS A 43 8.18 11.32 18.38
C LYS A 43 7.68 10.25 17.42
N ILE A 44 6.64 10.53 16.64
CA ILE A 44 6.18 9.60 15.59
C ILE A 44 7.30 9.42 14.54
N ALA A 45 7.88 10.51 14.07
CA ALA A 45 8.95 10.45 13.07
C ALA A 45 10.20 9.69 13.57
N SER A 46 10.59 9.88 14.84
CA SER A 46 11.73 9.19 15.44
C SER A 46 11.44 7.72 15.80
N GLY A 47 10.18 7.37 16.05
CA GLY A 47 9.76 6.00 16.35
C GLY A 47 9.51 5.14 15.11
N ILE A 48 9.40 5.76 13.95
CA ILE A 48 9.33 5.04 12.69
C ILE A 48 10.77 4.66 12.30
N GLU A 49 11.19 3.46 12.66
CA GLU A 49 12.31 2.85 11.97
C GLU A 49 11.95 2.81 10.48
N GLN A 50 12.63 3.63 9.68
CA GLN A 50 12.57 3.51 8.23
C GLN A 50 13.24 2.19 7.85
N LYS A 51 12.52 1.08 7.99
CA LYS A 51 12.92 -0.16 7.33
C LYS A 51 13.00 0.18 5.85
N LYS A 52 14.21 0.16 5.30
CA LYS A 52 14.36 0.21 3.84
C LYS A 52 13.52 -0.90 3.26
N PRO A 53 12.76 -0.65 2.20
CA PRO A 53 12.00 -1.70 1.55
C PRO A 53 12.92 -2.87 1.22
N GLU A 54 12.47 -4.08 1.47
CA GLU A 54 13.24 -5.29 1.20
C GLU A 54 13.40 -5.50 -0.31
N TYR A 55 12.37 -5.13 -1.07
CA TYR A 55 12.33 -5.23 -2.52
C TYR A 55 11.87 -3.91 -3.15
N PRO A 56 12.28 -3.62 -4.38
CA PRO A 56 11.65 -2.58 -5.19
C PRO A 56 10.15 -2.85 -5.35
N LEU A 57 9.35 -1.83 -5.63
CA LEU A 57 7.90 -2.01 -5.76
C LEU A 57 7.53 -2.88 -6.97
N VAL A 58 8.07 -2.53 -8.15
CA VAL A 58 7.78 -3.19 -9.43
C VAL A 58 8.97 -3.15 -10.39
N GLU A 59 9.97 -2.37 -10.11
CA GLU A 59 11.08 -2.04 -11.01
C GLU A 59 11.89 -3.26 -11.40
N ASP A 60 12.06 -4.21 -10.49
CA ASP A 60 12.81 -5.46 -10.70
C ASP A 60 12.01 -6.54 -11.46
N LEU A 61 10.73 -6.31 -11.73
CA LEU A 61 9.86 -7.19 -12.51
C LEU A 61 9.82 -6.81 -14.01
N LEU A 62 10.41 -5.68 -14.36
CA LEU A 62 10.32 -5.07 -15.67
C LEU A 62 11.70 -4.72 -16.21
N GLU A 63 11.83 -4.75 -17.52
CA GLU A 63 13.01 -4.31 -18.25
C GLU A 63 12.67 -3.10 -19.13
N MET A 64 13.71 -2.39 -19.56
CA MET A 64 13.55 -1.25 -20.47
C MET A 64 12.78 -1.66 -21.73
N GLY A 65 11.72 -0.90 -22.05
CA GLY A 65 10.87 -1.15 -23.20
C GLY A 65 9.78 -2.20 -22.99
N ASP A 66 9.66 -2.80 -21.80
CA ASP A 66 8.51 -3.63 -21.46
C ASP A 66 7.22 -2.80 -21.36
N PHE A 67 6.08 -3.49 -21.47
CA PHE A 67 4.76 -2.92 -21.23
C PHE A 67 4.18 -3.49 -19.96
N ALA A 68 3.73 -2.61 -19.07
CA ALA A 68 2.92 -2.95 -17.89
C ALA A 68 1.52 -2.35 -18.07
N VAL A 69 0.48 -3.18 -17.92
CA VAL A 69 -0.92 -2.72 -17.96
C VAL A 69 -1.44 -2.65 -16.53
N LEU A 70 -1.90 -1.46 -16.13
CA LEU A 70 -2.48 -1.21 -14.82
C LEU A 70 -4.00 -1.10 -14.96
N VAL A 71 -4.70 -2.06 -14.38
CA VAL A 71 -6.17 -2.11 -14.41
C VAL A 71 -6.72 -1.45 -13.17
N VAL A 72 -7.34 -0.29 -13.36
CA VAL A 72 -7.82 0.57 -12.28
C VAL A 72 -9.34 0.69 -12.38
N PRO A 73 -10.10 0.02 -11.51
CA PRO A 73 -11.55 0.20 -11.48
C PRO A 73 -11.88 1.64 -11.04
N ILE A 74 -12.85 2.24 -11.69
CA ILE A 74 -13.36 3.55 -11.29
C ILE A 74 -14.34 3.36 -10.14
N ASP A 75 -13.84 3.49 -8.92
CA ASP A 75 -14.67 3.48 -7.73
C ASP A 75 -15.47 4.80 -7.63
N LYS A 76 -16.79 4.69 -7.60
CA LYS A 76 -17.70 5.84 -7.42
C LYS A 76 -17.54 6.51 -6.04
N ALA A 77 -17.00 5.78 -5.07
CA ALA A 77 -16.74 6.28 -3.72
C ALA A 77 -15.38 7.01 -3.61
N ALA A 78 -14.47 6.80 -4.56
CA ALA A 78 -13.20 7.51 -4.57
C ALA A 78 -13.36 8.99 -4.94
N PRO A 79 -12.54 9.90 -4.38
CA PRO A 79 -12.56 11.30 -4.79
C PRO A 79 -12.34 11.43 -6.30
N LYS A 80 -13.26 12.11 -6.99
CA LYS A 80 -13.21 12.31 -8.44
C LYS A 80 -11.85 12.89 -8.87
N GLY A 81 -11.28 12.31 -9.92
CA GLY A 81 -10.09 12.83 -10.58
C GLY A 81 -8.75 12.49 -9.90
N ARG A 82 -8.71 11.54 -8.97
CA ARG A 82 -7.45 11.13 -8.33
C ARG A 82 -7.27 9.62 -8.37
N LEU A 83 -6.09 9.20 -8.82
CA LEU A 83 -5.57 7.87 -8.55
C LEU A 83 -5.14 7.79 -7.07
N ILE A 84 -5.35 6.64 -6.42
CA ILE A 84 -4.88 6.43 -5.06
C ILE A 84 -3.35 6.25 -5.04
N LEU A 85 -2.75 6.50 -3.88
CA LEU A 85 -1.29 6.49 -3.73
C LEU A 85 -0.60 5.19 -4.24
N PRO A 86 -1.11 3.98 -3.97
CA PRO A 86 -0.53 2.75 -4.52
C PRO A 86 -0.46 2.74 -6.05
N GLN A 87 -1.49 3.22 -6.72
CA GLN A 87 -1.54 3.27 -8.18
C GLN A 87 -0.50 4.27 -8.72
N GLN A 88 -0.41 5.46 -8.13
CA GLN A 88 0.55 6.49 -8.51
C GLN A 88 2.00 6.01 -8.32
N GLN A 89 2.30 5.37 -7.18
CA GLN A 89 3.63 4.85 -6.90
C GLN A 89 4.01 3.72 -7.86
N THR A 90 3.07 2.83 -8.20
CA THR A 90 3.31 1.75 -9.16
C THR A 90 3.57 2.30 -10.56
N ILE A 91 2.78 3.28 -11.04
CA ILE A 91 3.03 3.95 -12.31
C ILE A 91 4.45 4.54 -12.34
N ARG A 92 4.83 5.22 -11.27
CA ARG A 92 6.17 5.79 -11.15
C ARG A 92 7.25 4.71 -11.22
N GLY A 93 7.12 3.62 -10.48
CA GLY A 93 8.07 2.50 -10.51
C GLY A 93 8.20 1.86 -11.91
N VAL A 94 7.09 1.72 -12.65
CA VAL A 94 7.14 1.26 -14.05
C VAL A 94 7.97 2.20 -14.92
N LEU A 95 7.78 3.50 -14.77
CA LEU A 95 8.56 4.50 -15.53
C LEU A 95 10.03 4.54 -15.11
N GLU A 96 10.33 4.38 -13.83
CA GLU A 96 11.71 4.30 -13.31
C GLU A 96 12.45 3.05 -13.82
N ALA A 97 11.74 1.94 -14.09
CA ALA A 97 12.29 0.76 -14.78
C ALA A 97 12.55 0.99 -16.28
N GLY A 98 12.18 2.13 -16.85
CA GLY A 98 12.26 2.39 -18.30
C GLY A 98 11.19 1.64 -19.11
N ALA A 99 10.16 1.14 -18.45
CA ALA A 99 9.02 0.45 -19.05
C ALA A 99 7.87 1.42 -19.38
N THR A 100 6.92 0.97 -20.18
CA THR A 100 5.72 1.75 -20.54
C THR A 100 4.55 1.34 -19.66
N ALA A 101 3.93 2.31 -18.99
CA ALA A 101 2.70 2.11 -18.21
C ALA A 101 1.47 2.42 -19.07
N VAL A 102 0.59 1.43 -19.23
CA VAL A 102 -0.72 1.59 -19.86
C VAL A 102 -1.78 1.47 -18.77
N VAL A 103 -2.53 2.53 -18.53
CA VAL A 103 -3.55 2.56 -17.47
C VAL A 103 -4.93 2.46 -18.11
N VAL A 104 -5.70 1.46 -17.70
CA VAL A 104 -7.01 1.16 -18.26
C VAL A 104 -8.03 0.89 -17.18
N ARG A 105 -9.29 1.02 -17.52
CA ARG A 105 -10.39 0.53 -16.68
C ARG A 105 -10.56 -0.99 -16.86
N ASP A 106 -11.20 -1.60 -15.90
CA ASP A 106 -11.45 -3.04 -15.90
C ASP A 106 -12.38 -3.53 -17.03
N ASP A 107 -13.19 -2.64 -17.59
CA ASP A 107 -14.08 -2.92 -18.75
C ASP A 107 -13.40 -2.67 -20.12
N GLU A 108 -12.22 -2.06 -20.13
CA GLU A 108 -11.45 -1.75 -21.34
C GLU A 108 -10.21 -2.65 -21.53
N LEU A 109 -9.96 -3.56 -20.58
CA LEU A 109 -8.74 -4.38 -20.60
C LEU A 109 -8.63 -5.23 -21.87
N TRP A 110 -9.69 -5.97 -22.21
CA TRP A 110 -9.67 -6.86 -23.37
C TRP A 110 -9.35 -6.12 -24.66
N ASP A 111 -10.06 -5.03 -24.93
CA ASP A 111 -9.86 -4.24 -26.15
C ASP A 111 -8.46 -3.63 -26.18
N THR A 112 -7.95 -3.19 -25.02
CA THR A 112 -6.58 -2.68 -24.90
C THR A 112 -5.56 -3.74 -25.24
N LEU A 113 -5.68 -4.95 -24.71
CA LEU A 113 -4.75 -6.06 -24.99
C LEU A 113 -4.72 -6.42 -26.47
N GLN A 114 -5.87 -6.38 -27.16
CA GLN A 114 -5.96 -6.65 -28.61
C GLN A 114 -5.28 -5.57 -29.46
N ASN A 115 -5.31 -4.32 -28.99
CA ASN A 115 -4.82 -3.16 -29.74
C ASN A 115 -3.41 -2.69 -29.33
N LEU A 116 -2.82 -3.27 -28.28
CA LEU A 116 -1.55 -2.79 -27.74
C LEU A 116 -0.36 -3.02 -28.68
N GLY A 117 -0.48 -3.90 -29.67
CA GLY A 117 0.57 -4.20 -30.66
C GLY A 117 1.79 -4.95 -30.11
N LYS A 118 1.99 -4.94 -28.79
CA LYS A 118 3.02 -5.70 -28.08
C LYS A 118 2.40 -6.32 -26.82
N LYS A 119 2.70 -7.58 -26.59
CA LYS A 119 2.24 -8.29 -25.40
C LYS A 119 2.81 -7.65 -24.13
N PRO A 120 1.98 -7.35 -23.11
CA PRO A 120 2.50 -6.82 -21.86
C PRO A 120 3.28 -7.90 -21.09
N LYS A 121 4.33 -7.48 -20.42
CA LYS A 121 5.12 -8.32 -19.51
C LYS A 121 4.35 -8.58 -18.21
N LEU A 122 3.62 -7.57 -17.73
CA LEU A 122 2.97 -7.56 -16.43
C LEU A 122 1.61 -6.86 -16.51
N VAL A 123 0.60 -7.49 -15.89
CA VAL A 123 -0.70 -6.86 -15.63
C VAL A 123 -0.84 -6.69 -14.11
N ILE A 124 -1.18 -5.47 -13.68
CA ILE A 124 -1.35 -5.11 -12.27
C ILE A 124 -2.78 -4.64 -12.08
N THR A 125 -3.50 -5.23 -11.15
CA THR A 125 -4.91 -4.92 -10.97
C THR A 125 -5.27 -4.63 -9.52
N ASP A 126 -6.45 -4.07 -9.29
CA ASP A 126 -7.04 -4.01 -7.96
C ASP A 126 -7.53 -5.40 -7.53
N SER A 127 -7.45 -5.70 -6.24
CA SER A 127 -7.90 -6.98 -5.69
C SER A 127 -9.38 -7.25 -5.93
N GLN A 128 -10.21 -6.20 -6.02
CA GLN A 128 -11.65 -6.32 -6.23
C GLN A 128 -12.00 -6.92 -7.61
N VAL A 129 -11.19 -6.65 -8.61
CA VAL A 129 -11.43 -7.11 -10.00
C VAL A 129 -10.44 -8.20 -10.44
N PHE A 130 -9.59 -8.69 -9.51
CA PHE A 130 -8.56 -9.68 -9.80
C PHE A 130 -9.10 -10.92 -10.52
N GLY A 131 -10.19 -11.50 -10.00
CA GLY A 131 -10.80 -12.69 -10.58
C GLY A 131 -11.40 -12.48 -11.98
N LYS A 132 -11.84 -11.27 -12.31
CA LYS A 132 -12.28 -10.89 -13.66
C LYS A 132 -11.08 -10.79 -14.59
N VAL A 133 -10.08 -10.01 -14.21
CA VAL A 133 -8.86 -9.78 -14.97
C VAL A 133 -8.11 -11.08 -15.26
N ALA A 134 -8.02 -11.99 -14.29
CA ALA A 134 -7.37 -13.29 -14.44
C ALA A 134 -7.97 -14.17 -15.55
N LYS A 135 -9.24 -13.97 -15.91
CA LYS A 135 -9.93 -14.70 -16.99
C LYS A 135 -9.72 -14.08 -18.36
N GLU A 136 -9.35 -12.82 -18.40
CA GLU A 136 -9.21 -12.04 -19.65
C GLU A 136 -7.78 -12.02 -20.17
N ILE A 137 -6.78 -12.26 -19.31
CA ILE A 137 -5.38 -12.21 -19.71
C ILE A 137 -4.87 -13.56 -20.21
N PRO A 138 -3.92 -13.59 -21.16
CA PRO A 138 -3.22 -14.81 -21.56
C PRO A 138 -2.45 -15.44 -20.40
N SER A 139 -2.40 -16.77 -20.34
CA SER A 139 -1.77 -17.53 -19.25
C SER A 139 -0.25 -17.31 -19.10
N ASP A 140 0.39 -16.78 -20.11
CA ASP A 140 1.82 -16.47 -20.18
C ASP A 140 2.14 -14.99 -19.89
N VAL A 141 1.16 -14.21 -19.45
CA VAL A 141 1.32 -12.84 -18.94
C VAL A 141 1.32 -12.89 -17.41
N MET A 142 2.31 -12.28 -16.80
CA MET A 142 2.34 -12.18 -15.33
C MET A 142 1.18 -11.31 -14.83
N LEU A 143 0.46 -11.81 -13.81
CA LEU A 143 -0.60 -11.08 -13.13
C LEU A 143 -0.26 -10.87 -11.66
N THR A 144 -0.46 -9.67 -11.18
CA THR A 144 -0.37 -9.32 -9.76
C THR A 144 -1.42 -8.27 -9.38
N SER A 145 -1.49 -7.92 -8.11
CA SER A 145 -2.32 -6.82 -7.64
C SER A 145 -1.49 -5.75 -6.95
N PHE A 146 -2.03 -4.53 -6.86
CA PHE A 146 -1.38 -3.46 -6.10
C PHE A 146 -1.11 -3.88 -4.65
N SER A 147 -2.04 -4.58 -4.01
CA SER A 147 -1.87 -5.07 -2.63
C SER A 147 -0.75 -6.09 -2.48
N ILE A 148 -0.58 -7.01 -3.44
CA ILE A 148 0.52 -7.99 -3.46
C ILE A 148 1.87 -7.29 -3.64
N LEU A 149 1.97 -6.34 -4.57
CA LEU A 149 3.19 -5.56 -4.77
C LEU A 149 3.59 -4.80 -3.51
N PHE A 150 2.61 -4.16 -2.84
CA PHE A 150 2.88 -3.44 -1.60
C PHE A 150 3.21 -4.34 -0.42
N ALA A 151 2.60 -5.52 -0.32
CA ALA A 151 2.98 -6.51 0.68
C ALA A 151 4.43 -6.97 0.50
N ARG A 152 4.84 -7.20 -0.76
CA ARG A 152 6.23 -7.52 -1.12
C ARG A 152 7.18 -6.37 -0.77
N TYR A 153 6.86 -5.16 -1.20
CA TYR A 153 7.63 -3.95 -0.93
C TYR A 153 7.86 -3.71 0.57
N LYS A 154 6.89 -4.03 1.41
CA LYS A 154 6.97 -3.92 2.87
C LYS A 154 7.66 -5.10 3.56
N GLY A 155 8.00 -6.16 2.83
CA GLY A 155 8.53 -7.41 3.42
C GLY A 155 7.48 -8.24 4.16
N GLU A 156 6.19 -8.04 3.88
CA GLU A 156 5.07 -8.70 4.56
C GLU A 156 4.46 -9.86 3.76
N LEU A 157 4.88 -10.06 2.50
CA LEU A 157 4.23 -11.00 1.58
C LEU A 157 4.22 -12.45 2.10
N GLU A 158 5.33 -12.93 2.65
CA GLU A 158 5.41 -14.30 3.17
C GLU A 158 4.47 -14.53 4.36
N VAL A 159 4.34 -13.53 5.23
CA VAL A 159 3.44 -13.59 6.39
C VAL A 159 1.99 -13.63 5.93
N GLN A 160 1.64 -12.82 4.93
CA GLN A 160 0.30 -12.78 4.35
C GLN A 160 -0.04 -14.09 3.63
N VAL A 161 0.88 -14.66 2.86
CA VAL A 161 0.69 -15.95 2.17
C VAL A 161 0.50 -17.09 3.19
N ARG A 162 1.29 -17.12 4.28
CA ARG A 162 1.11 -18.12 5.35
C ARG A 162 -0.23 -17.96 6.05
N GLY A 163 -0.65 -16.71 6.30
CA GLY A 163 -1.95 -16.40 6.90
C GLY A 163 -3.11 -16.86 6.02
N ALA A 164 -3.05 -16.60 4.71
CA ALA A 164 -4.05 -17.04 3.76
C ALA A 164 -4.17 -18.59 3.72
N LYS A 165 -3.04 -19.29 3.65
CA LYS A 165 -3.04 -20.76 3.68
C LYS A 165 -3.62 -21.36 4.97
N ALA A 166 -3.53 -20.66 6.09
CA ALA A 166 -4.11 -21.12 7.36
C ALA A 166 -5.64 -20.99 7.41
N LEU A 167 -6.25 -20.23 6.50
CA LEU A 167 -7.71 -20.09 6.38
C LEU A 167 -8.33 -21.19 5.50
N ASP A 168 -7.53 -21.93 4.72
CA ASP A 168 -7.97 -23.03 3.86
C ASP A 168 -8.13 -24.36 4.62
N HIS A 169 -7.86 -24.35 5.94
CA HIS A 169 -7.98 -25.46 6.88
C HIS A 169 -8.89 -25.07 8.03
#